data_940bf110693f4a764e241eaa6ff720b3
#
_entry.id   940bf110693f4a764e241eaa6ff720b3
#
_cell.length_a   1.000
_cell.length_b   1.000
_cell.length_c   1.000
_cell.angle_alpha   90.00
_cell.angle_beta   90.00
_cell.angle_gamma   90.00
#
_symmetry.space_group_name_H-M   'P 1'
#
loop_
_entity.id
_entity.type
_entity.pdbx_description
1 polymer ?
#
loop_
_entity_poly.entity_id
_entity_poly.type
_entity_poly.pdbx_seq_one_letter_code
_entity_poly.pdbx_strand_id
1 'polypeptide(L)'
;MLLTVFCCICGWSINAQETTRTAQGLKNIIQEQGLSQEVIFYSPDIVRVIAYPGQTRPEKKSYPVVLSPEEVKLDYTDNGDILSMKTSCMEVRVNKQTGKIAYYDLNGNLLLQEKEFGINFIPRQDGPNKSYRVSQRFLLDTDEIIYGLGQQQDGRMNQRGQELYLFNENTKVSIPYFTSEKGYGLYWDNPSPTTFSDTPMETSFNSETGLMSDYYFIYRNGTQDGVIGCIRKLTGASPMLPLWTMGFWQCRERYKSSDELCDVLDRYRELGIPLDGIVQDWQYWGCDSNWNAMKFMNPRYINAMGDEKWMRYLPNGEDPNANYPEPRIKSPKEMVDYVHKHNAHLMISIWPSFGPWTDQYKELKEINALLPVITWPRNSGAQPYDPFNPKAREIYWKYLRNLYDMDIDAWWTDATEPDHFDRKDKDFDFMTPDGTFRSVHNAYPLMSNKGIYEQQRALSDSKRLFLMTRSSYFGQQRFASFCWSGDVVSQWHVMRKQIAAGLNYTLCGIPYWNT
;
A
#
# COMPACT_ATOMS: atom_id res chain seq x y z
N MET A 1 41.63 -69.16 17.96
CA MET A 1 40.85 -68.44 16.92
C MET A 1 39.65 -67.85 17.63
N LEU A 2 39.84 -66.61 18.16
CA LEU A 2 38.79 -65.86 18.87
C LEU A 2 38.09 -64.93 17.86
N LEU A 3 36.81 -65.16 17.67
CA LEU A 3 35.95 -64.22 16.87
C LEU A 3 35.46 -63.12 17.80
N THR A 4 35.91 -61.89 17.53
CA THR A 4 35.42 -60.68 18.19
C THR A 4 34.25 -60.13 17.36
N VAL A 5 33.02 -60.21 17.91
CA VAL A 5 31.82 -59.63 17.35
C VAL A 5 31.81 -58.14 17.70
N PHE A 6 31.98 -57.27 16.70
CA PHE A 6 31.76 -55.82 16.83
C PHE A 6 30.25 -55.55 16.74
N CYS A 7 29.62 -55.23 17.86
CA CYS A 7 28.28 -54.64 17.88
C CYS A 7 28.36 -53.17 17.54
N CYS A 8 28.03 -52.79 16.30
CA CYS A 8 27.76 -51.38 15.94
C CYS A 8 26.44 -50.94 16.61
N ILE A 9 26.57 -50.26 17.73
CA ILE A 9 25.44 -49.50 18.29
C ILE A 9 25.29 -48.24 17.43
N CYS A 10 24.35 -48.26 16.45
CA CYS A 10 23.86 -47.05 15.83
C CYS A 10 23.15 -46.25 16.90
N GLY A 11 23.85 -45.27 17.46
CA GLY A 11 23.25 -44.27 18.31
C GLY A 11 22.30 -43.40 17.46
N TRP A 12 21.02 -43.69 17.57
CA TRP A 12 19.99 -42.75 17.11
C TRP A 12 20.07 -41.56 18.06
N SER A 13 20.69 -40.47 17.61
CA SER A 13 20.53 -39.16 18.25
C SER A 13 19.07 -38.77 18.09
N ILE A 14 18.27 -38.98 19.11
CA ILE A 14 16.97 -38.33 19.21
C ILE A 14 17.31 -36.87 19.39
N ASN A 15 17.35 -36.12 18.28
CA ASN A 15 17.39 -34.66 18.34
C ASN A 15 16.12 -34.21 19.05
N ALA A 16 16.28 -33.75 20.27
CA ALA A 16 15.18 -33.22 21.05
C ALA A 16 14.52 -32.08 20.27
N GLN A 17 13.24 -32.18 20.09
CA GLN A 17 12.39 -31.17 19.49
C GLN A 17 12.53 -29.88 20.31
N GLU A 18 13.07 -28.83 19.72
CA GLU A 18 13.40 -27.61 20.44
C GLU A 18 12.27 -26.57 20.32
N THR A 19 11.21 -26.77 21.11
CA THR A 19 10.17 -25.73 21.33
C THR A 19 10.50 -24.97 22.60
N THR A 20 10.75 -23.67 22.46
CA THR A 20 11.11 -22.79 23.57
C THR A 20 10.03 -21.73 23.77
N ARG A 21 9.51 -21.57 24.99
CA ARG A 21 8.62 -20.48 25.37
C ARG A 21 9.41 -19.18 25.45
N THR A 22 8.81 -18.10 24.94
CA THR A 22 9.36 -16.74 25.01
C THR A 22 8.45 -15.86 25.88
N ALA A 23 8.87 -14.62 26.15
CA ALA A 23 8.04 -13.68 26.90
C ALA A 23 6.72 -13.33 26.18
N GLN A 24 6.70 -13.39 24.82
CA GLN A 24 5.52 -13.05 24.03
C GLN A 24 4.94 -14.26 23.24
N GLY A 25 5.34 -15.50 23.56
CA GLY A 25 4.84 -16.67 22.80
C GLY A 25 5.81 -17.84 22.78
N LEU A 26 6.19 -18.29 21.58
CA LEU A 26 7.11 -19.41 21.43
C LEU A 26 8.03 -19.29 20.21
N LYS A 27 9.15 -20.01 20.28
CA LYS A 27 10.00 -20.36 19.14
C LYS A 27 10.00 -21.89 18.99
N ASN A 28 9.83 -22.38 17.76
CA ASN A 28 9.80 -23.79 17.42
C ASN A 28 10.74 -24.09 16.26
N ILE A 29 11.33 -25.29 16.24
CA ILE A 29 12.14 -25.77 15.12
C ILE A 29 11.39 -26.94 14.47
N ILE A 30 11.01 -26.75 13.20
CA ILE A 30 10.33 -27.77 12.39
C ILE A 30 11.43 -28.57 11.68
N GLN A 31 11.88 -29.67 12.33
CA GLN A 31 13.03 -30.47 11.90
C GLN A 31 12.89 -31.01 10.48
N GLU A 32 11.72 -31.55 10.13
CA GLU A 32 11.48 -32.17 8.82
C GLU A 32 11.60 -31.19 7.65
N GLN A 33 11.33 -29.91 7.90
CA GLN A 33 11.40 -28.86 6.88
C GLN A 33 12.66 -28.00 6.98
N GLY A 34 13.45 -28.14 8.06
CA GLY A 34 14.61 -27.29 8.32
C GLY A 34 14.24 -25.82 8.56
N LEU A 35 13.05 -25.57 9.12
CA LEU A 35 12.51 -24.23 9.38
C LEU A 35 12.54 -23.89 10.86
N SER A 36 12.79 -22.61 11.15
CA SER A 36 12.46 -22.02 12.45
C SER A 36 11.13 -21.28 12.34
N GLN A 37 10.30 -21.39 13.38
CA GLN A 37 9.00 -20.74 13.48
C GLN A 37 8.91 -19.95 14.78
N GLU A 38 8.33 -18.77 14.73
CA GLU A 38 8.07 -17.92 15.90
C GLU A 38 6.58 -17.52 15.90
N VAL A 39 5.94 -17.69 17.06
CA VAL A 39 4.58 -17.19 17.32
C VAL A 39 4.70 -16.10 18.37
N ILE A 40 4.32 -14.87 18.02
CA ILE A 40 4.53 -13.68 18.83
C ILE A 40 3.20 -12.95 19.04
N PHE A 41 2.73 -12.88 20.27
CA PHE A 41 1.56 -12.08 20.60
C PHE A 41 1.95 -10.60 20.68
N TYR A 42 1.35 -9.80 19.83
CA TYR A 42 1.48 -8.33 19.85
C TYR A 42 0.53 -7.70 20.85
N SER A 43 -0.61 -8.35 21.07
CA SER A 43 -1.62 -8.04 22.09
C SER A 43 -2.48 -9.30 22.29
N PRO A 44 -3.42 -9.33 23.27
CA PRO A 44 -4.29 -10.49 23.46
C PRO A 44 -5.11 -10.91 22.22
N ASP A 45 -5.29 -9.99 21.26
CA ASP A 45 -6.13 -10.11 20.07
C ASP A 45 -5.36 -10.08 18.74
N ILE A 46 -4.01 -9.97 18.77
CA ILE A 46 -3.14 -9.91 17.59
C ILE A 46 -1.94 -10.85 17.76
N VAL A 47 -1.80 -11.79 16.85
CA VAL A 47 -0.70 -12.76 16.82
C VAL A 47 0.07 -12.64 15.50
N ARG A 48 1.39 -12.49 15.56
CA ARG A 48 2.29 -12.60 14.42
C ARG A 48 2.90 -13.99 14.37
N VAL A 49 2.90 -14.59 13.20
CA VAL A 49 3.60 -15.86 12.92
C VAL A 49 4.65 -15.61 11.87
N ILE A 50 5.85 -16.07 12.17
CA ILE A 50 7.01 -15.98 11.29
C ILE A 50 7.60 -17.38 11.13
N ALA A 51 7.95 -17.74 9.89
CA ALA A 51 8.75 -18.93 9.64
C ALA A 51 9.83 -18.64 8.58
N TYR A 52 11.00 -19.21 8.74
CA TYR A 52 12.15 -18.97 7.89
C TYR A 52 13.10 -20.18 7.85
N PRO A 53 13.84 -20.37 6.73
CA PRO A 53 14.84 -21.43 6.63
C PRO A 53 16.01 -21.21 7.59
N GLY A 54 16.48 -22.31 8.19
CA GLY A 54 17.60 -22.31 9.12
C GLY A 54 17.25 -21.76 10.51
N GLN A 55 18.26 -21.32 11.28
CA GLN A 55 18.10 -20.95 12.69
C GLN A 55 18.18 -19.45 12.97
N THR A 56 18.74 -18.68 12.04
CA THR A 56 18.91 -17.24 12.18
C THR A 56 17.79 -16.51 11.47
N ARG A 57 16.99 -15.76 12.23
CA ARG A 57 15.91 -14.95 11.69
C ARG A 57 16.47 -13.85 10.78
N PRO A 58 16.04 -13.78 9.50
CA PRO A 58 16.39 -12.68 8.63
C PRO A 58 15.83 -11.35 9.15
N GLU A 59 16.56 -10.27 8.91
CA GLU A 59 16.04 -8.94 9.14
C GLU A 59 14.96 -8.60 8.11
N LYS A 60 13.87 -8.02 8.56
CA LYS A 60 12.77 -7.56 7.72
C LYS A 60 12.09 -6.35 8.34
N LYS A 61 11.90 -5.33 7.52
CA LYS A 61 11.10 -4.16 7.86
C LYS A 61 9.64 -4.39 7.47
N SER A 62 8.73 -4.19 8.42
CA SER A 62 7.31 -4.08 8.12
C SER A 62 6.96 -2.62 7.86
N TYR A 63 6.36 -2.31 6.71
CA TYR A 63 5.97 -0.93 6.40
C TYR A 63 4.67 -0.51 7.09
N PRO A 64 3.64 -1.37 7.17
CA PRO A 64 2.37 -0.99 7.77
C PRO A 64 2.36 -1.04 9.29
N VAL A 65 3.11 -1.95 9.90
CA VAL A 65 3.03 -2.23 11.34
C VAL A 65 3.81 -1.20 12.15
N VAL A 66 3.11 -0.56 13.09
CA VAL A 66 3.69 0.44 14.02
C VAL A 66 3.62 -0.01 15.47
N LEU A 67 2.78 -1.00 15.78
CA LEU A 67 2.66 -1.58 17.12
C LEU A 67 3.91 -2.41 17.44
N SER A 68 4.47 -2.20 18.62
CA SER A 68 5.45 -3.13 19.20
C SER A 68 4.73 -4.19 20.05
N PRO A 69 5.27 -5.42 20.18
CA PRO A 69 4.67 -6.43 21.04
C PRO A 69 4.50 -5.94 22.47
N GLU A 70 3.29 -6.08 23.00
CA GLU A 70 2.94 -5.74 24.38
C GLU A 70 3.28 -6.92 25.30
N GLU A 71 3.28 -6.69 26.61
CA GLU A 71 3.27 -7.76 27.60
C GLU A 71 1.87 -8.40 27.61
N VAL A 72 1.81 -9.70 27.28
CA VAL A 72 0.55 -10.45 27.20
C VAL A 72 0.58 -11.62 28.20
N LYS A 73 -0.44 -11.73 29.03
CA LYS A 73 -0.61 -12.90 29.87
C LYS A 73 -0.98 -14.10 28.99
N LEU A 74 -0.14 -15.13 29.00
CA LEU A 74 -0.32 -16.37 28.25
C LEU A 74 -0.47 -17.55 29.22
N ASP A 75 -1.59 -18.25 29.11
CA ASP A 75 -1.80 -19.51 29.81
C ASP A 75 -1.39 -20.65 28.86
N TYR A 76 -0.37 -21.42 29.24
CA TYR A 76 0.19 -22.50 28.45
C TYR A 76 -0.35 -23.85 28.88
N THR A 77 -0.75 -24.69 27.92
CA THR A 77 -1.08 -26.11 28.10
C THR A 77 -0.28 -26.96 27.12
N ASP A 78 0.51 -27.89 27.62
CA ASP A 78 1.32 -28.81 26.81
C ASP A 78 0.72 -30.21 26.85
N ASN A 79 0.19 -30.66 25.72
CA ASN A 79 -0.44 -31.99 25.55
C ASN A 79 0.39 -32.86 24.59
N GLY A 80 1.68 -33.03 24.86
CA GLY A 80 2.58 -33.82 24.02
C GLY A 80 2.95 -33.09 22.73
N ASP A 81 2.36 -33.44 21.60
CA ASP A 81 2.68 -32.83 20.31
C ASP A 81 2.09 -31.41 20.14
N ILE A 82 1.06 -31.07 20.90
CA ILE A 82 0.36 -29.78 20.81
C ILE A 82 0.69 -28.91 22.00
N LEU A 83 1.20 -27.70 21.72
CA LEU A 83 1.33 -26.63 22.70
C LEU A 83 0.24 -25.59 22.46
N SER A 84 -0.62 -25.39 23.45
CA SER A 84 -1.65 -24.35 23.44
C SER A 84 -1.19 -23.12 24.20
N MET A 85 -1.49 -21.94 23.64
CA MET A 85 -1.31 -20.61 24.25
C MET A 85 -2.64 -19.88 24.25
N LYS A 86 -3.16 -19.56 25.44
CA LYS A 86 -4.46 -18.91 25.61
C LYS A 86 -4.30 -17.51 26.15
N THR A 87 -4.97 -16.55 25.51
CA THR A 87 -5.11 -15.17 25.97
C THR A 87 -6.52 -14.92 26.52
N SER A 88 -6.83 -13.67 26.83
CA SER A 88 -8.22 -13.25 27.14
C SER A 88 -9.13 -13.19 25.91
N CYS A 89 -8.61 -13.35 24.69
CA CYS A 89 -9.37 -13.20 23.44
C CYS A 89 -9.46 -14.49 22.64
N MET A 90 -8.38 -15.29 22.61
CA MET A 90 -8.29 -16.48 21.74
C MET A 90 -7.36 -17.56 22.32
N GLU A 91 -7.40 -18.73 21.73
CA GLU A 91 -6.43 -19.81 21.93
C GLU A 91 -5.71 -20.12 20.62
N VAL A 92 -4.37 -20.21 20.68
CA VAL A 92 -3.50 -20.58 19.57
C VAL A 92 -2.86 -21.93 19.89
N ARG A 93 -3.06 -22.93 19.03
CA ARG A 93 -2.49 -24.27 19.17
C ARG A 93 -1.43 -24.49 18.10
N VAL A 94 -0.26 -24.93 18.53
CA VAL A 94 0.88 -25.23 17.68
C VAL A 94 1.23 -26.70 17.78
N ASN A 95 1.23 -27.39 16.65
CA ASN A 95 1.82 -28.72 16.57
C ASN A 95 3.35 -28.57 16.54
N LYS A 96 4.02 -29.05 17.57
CA LYS A 96 5.47 -28.88 17.75
C LYS A 96 6.30 -29.59 16.68
N GLN A 97 5.78 -30.67 16.08
CA GLN A 97 6.48 -31.45 15.06
C GLN A 97 6.34 -30.85 13.67
N THR A 98 5.11 -30.53 13.26
CA THR A 98 4.81 -30.05 11.90
C THR A 98 4.82 -28.53 11.78
N GLY A 99 4.82 -27.82 12.91
CA GLY A 99 4.68 -26.35 12.95
C GLY A 99 3.27 -25.86 12.63
N LYS A 100 2.31 -26.75 12.35
CA LYS A 100 0.93 -26.35 12.02
C LYS A 100 0.30 -25.56 13.15
N ILE A 101 -0.30 -24.40 12.80
CA ILE A 101 -1.00 -23.54 13.74
C ILE A 101 -2.51 -23.59 13.49
N ALA A 102 -3.28 -23.57 14.58
CA ALA A 102 -4.74 -23.44 14.54
C ALA A 102 -5.20 -22.43 15.60
N TYR A 103 -6.18 -21.62 15.22
CA TYR A 103 -6.73 -20.53 16.00
C TYR A 103 -8.16 -20.86 16.43
N TYR A 104 -8.47 -20.66 17.70
CA TYR A 104 -9.76 -20.94 18.29
C TYR A 104 -10.28 -19.73 19.06
N ASP A 105 -11.60 -19.58 19.11
CA ASP A 105 -12.24 -18.69 20.07
C ASP A 105 -12.17 -19.27 21.50
N LEU A 106 -12.63 -18.52 22.49
CA LEU A 106 -12.60 -18.97 23.88
C LEU A 106 -13.63 -20.08 24.19
N ASN A 107 -14.57 -20.34 23.29
CA ASN A 107 -15.56 -21.43 23.38
C ASN A 107 -15.04 -22.74 22.74
N GLY A 108 -13.86 -22.69 22.11
CA GLY A 108 -13.24 -23.84 21.44
C GLY A 108 -13.67 -24.02 19.99
N ASN A 109 -14.35 -23.04 19.37
CA ASN A 109 -14.68 -23.09 17.96
C ASN A 109 -13.44 -22.76 17.12
N LEU A 110 -13.18 -23.57 16.08
CA LEU A 110 -12.09 -23.33 15.13
C LEU A 110 -12.40 -22.10 14.28
N LEU A 111 -11.48 -21.13 14.30
CA LEU A 111 -11.55 -19.92 13.47
C LEU A 111 -10.81 -20.14 12.16
N LEU A 112 -9.52 -20.49 12.24
CA LEU A 112 -8.65 -20.72 11.09
C LEU A 112 -7.58 -21.75 11.44
N GLN A 113 -7.10 -22.51 10.46
CA GLN A 113 -5.91 -23.36 10.64
C GLN A 113 -5.01 -23.29 9.42
N GLU A 114 -3.72 -23.41 9.66
CA GLU A 114 -2.75 -23.65 8.59
C GLU A 114 -2.94 -25.06 8.01
N LYS A 115 -2.63 -25.20 6.72
CA LYS A 115 -2.45 -26.53 6.13
C LYS A 115 -1.14 -27.13 6.66
N GLU A 116 -1.18 -28.39 7.01
CA GLU A 116 0.03 -29.11 7.44
C GLU A 116 1.08 -29.08 6.33
N PHE A 117 2.33 -28.78 6.69
CA PHE A 117 3.41 -28.51 5.73
C PHE A 117 3.06 -27.44 4.67
N GLY A 118 2.21 -26.48 5.03
CA GLY A 118 1.69 -25.44 4.15
C GLY A 118 2.69 -24.35 3.79
N ILE A 119 3.83 -24.28 4.49
CA ILE A 119 4.90 -23.32 4.23
C ILE A 119 5.82 -23.87 3.13
N ASN A 120 6.19 -23.01 2.16
CA ASN A 120 7.12 -23.41 1.12
C ASN A 120 8.09 -22.27 0.76
N PHE A 121 9.36 -22.61 0.60
CA PHE A 121 10.45 -21.73 0.19
C PHE A 121 11.12 -22.29 -1.06
N ILE A 122 10.86 -21.69 -2.23
CA ILE A 122 11.50 -22.06 -3.48
C ILE A 122 12.64 -21.05 -3.73
N PRO A 123 13.91 -21.50 -3.78
CA PRO A 123 15.04 -20.59 -4.00
C PRO A 123 14.85 -19.74 -5.25
N ARG A 124 15.14 -18.44 -5.14
CA ARG A 124 15.07 -17.47 -6.23
C ARG A 124 16.24 -16.50 -6.15
N GLN A 125 16.75 -16.12 -7.31
CA GLN A 125 17.60 -14.93 -7.43
C GLN A 125 16.70 -13.69 -7.57
N ASP A 126 16.92 -12.66 -6.77
CA ASP A 126 16.18 -11.40 -6.76
C ASP A 126 17.15 -10.23 -6.88
N GLY A 127 17.40 -9.78 -8.11
CA GLY A 127 18.52 -8.90 -8.41
C GLY A 127 19.84 -9.49 -7.94
N PRO A 128 20.65 -8.77 -7.14
CA PRO A 128 21.90 -9.30 -6.58
C PRO A 128 21.69 -10.24 -5.38
N ASN A 129 20.45 -10.36 -4.85
CA ASN A 129 20.19 -11.03 -3.58
C ASN A 129 19.69 -12.47 -3.80
N LYS A 130 20.12 -13.38 -2.91
CA LYS A 130 19.48 -14.69 -2.76
C LYS A 130 18.20 -14.52 -1.97
N SER A 131 17.11 -15.08 -2.46
CA SER A 131 15.77 -14.98 -1.88
C SER A 131 14.98 -16.26 -2.13
N TYR A 132 13.69 -16.24 -1.85
CA TYR A 132 12.77 -17.35 -2.11
C TYR A 132 11.47 -16.81 -2.70
N ARG A 133 10.80 -17.61 -3.52
CA ARG A 133 9.34 -17.54 -3.60
C ARG A 133 8.81 -18.13 -2.30
N VAL A 134 7.93 -17.36 -1.64
CA VAL A 134 7.44 -17.75 -0.31
C VAL A 134 5.94 -17.95 -0.37
N SER A 135 5.48 -19.12 0.08
CA SER A 135 4.04 -19.36 0.19
C SER A 135 3.63 -19.89 1.56
N GLN A 136 2.42 -19.54 1.95
CA GLN A 136 1.72 -20.05 3.12
C GLN A 136 0.32 -20.49 2.72
N ARG A 137 -0.13 -21.62 3.22
CA ARG A 137 -1.43 -22.23 2.93
C ARG A 137 -2.26 -22.39 4.18
N PHE A 138 -3.56 -22.13 4.02
CA PHE A 138 -4.57 -22.21 5.08
C PHE A 138 -5.73 -23.09 4.63
N LEU A 139 -6.48 -23.59 5.61
CA LEU A 139 -7.72 -24.34 5.40
C LEU A 139 -8.87 -23.53 5.99
N LEU A 140 -9.78 -23.10 5.12
CA LEU A 140 -11.02 -22.42 5.48
C LEU A 140 -12.19 -23.43 5.41
N ASP A 141 -13.26 -23.19 6.16
CA ASP A 141 -14.47 -23.99 6.03
C ASP A 141 -15.09 -23.80 4.62
N THR A 142 -15.79 -24.82 4.13
CA THR A 142 -16.27 -24.87 2.73
C THR A 142 -17.23 -23.71 2.40
N ASP A 143 -18.05 -23.32 3.35
CA ASP A 143 -19.08 -22.29 3.24
C ASP A 143 -18.68 -20.93 3.83
N GLU A 144 -17.46 -20.83 4.39
CA GLU A 144 -16.94 -19.59 4.96
C GLU A 144 -16.82 -18.48 3.92
N ILE A 145 -17.27 -17.29 4.25
CA ILE A 145 -17.20 -16.11 3.38
C ILE A 145 -16.00 -15.23 3.81
N ILE A 146 -15.22 -14.78 2.84
CA ILE A 146 -14.11 -13.85 3.07
C ILE A 146 -14.25 -12.59 2.21
N TYR A 147 -13.72 -11.49 2.75
CA TYR A 147 -13.76 -10.15 2.17
C TYR A 147 -12.36 -9.53 2.20
N GLY A 148 -12.14 -8.43 1.47
CA GLY A 148 -10.89 -7.69 1.51
C GLY A 148 -10.09 -7.80 0.22
N LEU A 149 -8.76 -8.06 0.30
CA LEU A 149 -7.80 -8.10 -0.80
C LEU A 149 -7.66 -6.77 -1.56
N GLY A 150 -8.10 -5.68 -0.94
CA GLY A 150 -8.06 -4.33 -1.52
C GLY A 150 -9.25 -4.04 -2.44
N GLN A 151 -8.97 -3.30 -3.51
CA GLN A 151 -9.96 -2.91 -4.53
C GLN A 151 -9.79 -3.79 -5.76
N GLN A 152 -10.73 -4.70 -5.98
CA GLN A 152 -10.84 -5.49 -7.21
C GLN A 152 -12.14 -5.08 -7.92
N GLN A 153 -12.07 -4.74 -9.21
CA GLN A 153 -13.23 -4.20 -9.94
C GLN A 153 -14.00 -5.27 -10.71
N ASP A 154 -14.15 -6.43 -10.11
CA ASP A 154 -14.86 -7.58 -10.66
C ASP A 154 -16.35 -7.62 -10.26
N GLY A 155 -16.76 -6.82 -9.27
CA GLY A 155 -18.11 -6.75 -8.73
C GLY A 155 -18.41 -7.83 -7.70
N ARG A 156 -17.42 -8.55 -7.22
CA ARG A 156 -17.59 -9.59 -6.19
C ARG A 156 -17.34 -9.02 -4.80
N MET A 157 -18.27 -9.28 -3.89
CA MET A 157 -18.09 -8.99 -2.48
C MET A 157 -17.37 -10.14 -1.77
N ASN A 158 -17.84 -11.38 -1.96
CA ASN A 158 -17.18 -12.58 -1.44
C ASN A 158 -16.00 -12.97 -2.31
N GLN A 159 -14.81 -13.06 -1.71
CA GLN A 159 -13.54 -13.33 -2.38
C GLN A 159 -13.18 -14.85 -2.42
N ARG A 160 -14.11 -15.74 -2.06
CA ARG A 160 -13.89 -17.19 -2.18
C ARG A 160 -13.83 -17.63 -3.64
N GLY A 161 -13.03 -18.64 -3.90
CA GLY A 161 -12.84 -19.22 -5.23
C GLY A 161 -12.12 -18.32 -6.22
N GLN A 162 -11.34 -17.34 -5.74
CA GLN A 162 -10.59 -16.41 -6.57
C GLN A 162 -9.12 -16.80 -6.70
N GLU A 163 -8.56 -16.51 -7.88
CA GLU A 163 -7.12 -16.40 -8.07
C GLU A 163 -6.80 -14.96 -8.47
N LEU A 164 -6.09 -14.23 -7.64
CA LEU A 164 -5.79 -12.81 -7.81
C LEU A 164 -4.28 -12.57 -7.74
N TYR A 165 -3.74 -11.95 -8.77
CA TYR A 165 -2.38 -11.41 -8.71
C TYR A 165 -2.43 -10.04 -8.06
N LEU A 166 -2.02 -9.98 -6.79
CA LEU A 166 -1.98 -8.78 -5.98
C LEU A 166 -0.76 -7.94 -6.39
N PHE A 167 -1.02 -7.04 -7.31
CA PHE A 167 -0.09 -6.11 -7.90
C PHE A 167 -0.84 -4.79 -8.13
N ASN A 168 -0.31 -3.68 -7.63
CA ASN A 168 -0.95 -2.37 -7.79
C ASN A 168 -0.88 -1.90 -9.24
N GLU A 169 -2.03 -1.52 -9.78
CA GLU A 169 -2.21 -0.98 -11.13
C GLU A 169 -3.31 0.09 -11.11
N ASN A 170 -3.40 0.90 -12.16
CA ASN A 170 -4.57 1.78 -12.34
C ASN A 170 -5.87 0.95 -12.23
N THR A 171 -6.83 1.45 -11.49
CA THR A 171 -8.11 0.81 -11.15
C THR A 171 -8.04 -0.40 -10.19
N LYS A 172 -6.85 -0.80 -9.75
CA LYS A 172 -6.65 -1.98 -8.90
C LYS A 172 -5.73 -1.67 -7.73
N VAL A 173 -6.24 -1.79 -6.52
CA VAL A 173 -5.45 -1.68 -5.29
C VAL A 173 -5.31 -3.06 -4.66
N SER A 174 -4.09 -3.48 -4.43
CA SER A 174 -3.74 -4.82 -3.96
C SER A 174 -3.24 -4.80 -2.53
N ILE A 175 -4.04 -5.33 -1.62
CA ILE A 175 -3.72 -5.41 -0.19
C ILE A 175 -3.75 -6.89 0.22
N PRO A 176 -2.64 -7.49 0.65
CA PRO A 176 -2.59 -8.90 1.00
C PRO A 176 -3.21 -9.16 2.40
N TYR A 177 -4.48 -8.82 2.52
CA TYR A 177 -5.29 -8.95 3.73
C TYR A 177 -6.70 -9.42 3.36
N PHE A 178 -7.20 -10.40 4.10
CA PHE A 178 -8.61 -10.74 4.07
C PHE A 178 -9.19 -10.81 5.48
N THR A 179 -10.51 -10.64 5.57
CA THR A 179 -11.28 -10.86 6.79
C THR A 179 -12.41 -11.86 6.54
N SER A 180 -12.70 -12.69 7.55
CA SER A 180 -13.75 -13.71 7.49
C SER A 180 -15.04 -13.25 8.18
N GLU A 181 -16.18 -13.75 7.73
CA GLU A 181 -17.47 -13.60 8.42
C GLU A 181 -17.45 -14.13 9.87
N LYS A 182 -16.49 -15.03 10.21
CA LYS A 182 -16.26 -15.50 11.59
C LYS A 182 -15.66 -14.41 12.49
N GLY A 183 -15.37 -13.21 11.96
CA GLY A 183 -14.85 -12.06 12.71
C GLY A 183 -13.37 -12.18 13.05
N TYR A 184 -12.57 -12.74 12.15
CA TYR A 184 -11.12 -12.66 12.19
C TYR A 184 -10.57 -12.01 10.93
N GLY A 185 -9.33 -11.49 11.00
CA GLY A 185 -8.57 -10.98 9.88
C GLY A 185 -7.23 -11.67 9.77
N LEU A 186 -6.71 -11.79 8.54
CA LEU A 186 -5.37 -12.30 8.26
C LEU A 186 -4.65 -11.34 7.33
N TYR A 187 -3.54 -10.78 7.81
CA TYR A 187 -2.65 -9.93 7.03
C TYR A 187 -1.35 -10.66 6.71
N TRP A 188 -1.07 -10.85 5.42
CA TRP A 188 0.17 -11.39 4.90
C TRP A 188 1.18 -10.26 4.70
N ASP A 189 2.20 -10.17 5.57
CA ASP A 189 3.17 -9.08 5.59
C ASP A 189 4.33 -9.32 4.61
N ASN A 190 4.01 -9.30 3.32
CA ASN A 190 4.99 -9.33 2.25
C ASN A 190 4.57 -8.34 1.15
N PRO A 191 5.35 -7.26 0.91
CA PRO A 191 5.01 -6.23 -0.07
C PRO A 191 5.42 -6.57 -1.51
N SER A 192 6.03 -7.72 -1.77
CA SER A 192 6.29 -8.13 -3.16
C SER A 192 4.98 -8.51 -3.87
N PRO A 193 4.94 -8.50 -5.21
CA PRO A 193 3.82 -9.06 -5.95
C PRO A 193 3.47 -10.45 -5.45
N THR A 194 2.20 -10.71 -5.18
CA THR A 194 1.73 -11.92 -4.49
C THR A 194 0.51 -12.49 -5.17
N THR A 195 0.51 -13.77 -5.49
CA THR A 195 -0.70 -14.47 -5.90
C THR A 195 -1.48 -14.92 -4.67
N PHE A 196 -2.69 -14.43 -4.53
CA PHE A 196 -3.71 -15.02 -3.66
C PHE A 196 -4.48 -16.05 -4.46
N SER A 197 -4.66 -17.24 -3.89
CA SER A 197 -5.45 -18.30 -4.53
C SER A 197 -6.32 -18.97 -3.48
N ASP A 198 -7.62 -19.06 -3.76
CA ASP A 198 -8.58 -19.80 -2.94
C ASP A 198 -9.24 -20.89 -3.77
N THR A 199 -9.07 -22.13 -3.34
CA THR A 199 -9.62 -23.34 -3.96
C THR A 199 -10.39 -24.14 -2.92
N PRO A 200 -11.18 -25.16 -3.31
CA PRO A 200 -11.81 -26.06 -2.33
C PRO A 200 -10.81 -26.81 -1.42
N MET A 201 -9.54 -26.89 -1.80
CA MET A 201 -8.50 -27.64 -1.10
C MET A 201 -7.66 -26.79 -0.15
N GLU A 202 -7.52 -25.50 -0.44
CA GLU A 202 -6.66 -24.60 0.31
C GLU A 202 -6.82 -23.14 -0.13
N THR A 203 -6.54 -22.23 0.79
CA THR A 203 -6.36 -20.79 0.53
C THR A 203 -4.91 -20.45 0.74
N SER A 204 -4.29 -19.68 -0.17
CA SER A 204 -2.86 -19.41 -0.10
C SER A 204 -2.46 -18.00 -0.51
N PHE A 205 -1.35 -17.53 0.08
CA PHE A 205 -0.55 -16.43 -0.44
C PHE A 205 0.77 -16.99 -0.97
N ASN A 206 1.16 -16.56 -2.18
CA ASN A 206 2.40 -16.95 -2.83
C ASN A 206 3.10 -15.71 -3.38
N SER A 207 4.09 -15.22 -2.64
CA SER A 207 4.86 -14.03 -2.97
C SER A 207 6.02 -14.34 -3.87
N GLU A 208 6.31 -13.43 -4.83
CA GLU A 208 7.41 -13.60 -5.78
C GLU A 208 8.78 -13.61 -5.12
N THR A 209 8.95 -12.84 -4.04
CA THR A 209 10.21 -12.81 -3.30
C THR A 209 9.98 -12.55 -1.82
N GLY A 210 10.87 -13.11 -0.98
CA GLY A 210 10.87 -12.91 0.46
C GLY A 210 11.86 -13.83 1.16
N LEU A 211 12.20 -13.50 2.40
CA LEU A 211 13.13 -14.28 3.24
C LEU A 211 12.40 -15.09 4.32
N MET A 212 11.12 -14.84 4.52
CA MET A 212 10.30 -15.50 5.53
C MET A 212 8.83 -15.53 5.14
N SER A 213 8.10 -16.52 5.62
CA SER A 213 6.66 -16.49 5.77
C SER A 213 6.34 -15.60 6.97
N ASP A 214 5.47 -14.62 6.82
CA ASP A 214 5.20 -13.62 7.87
C ASP A 214 3.76 -13.14 7.73
N TYR A 215 2.94 -13.44 8.73
CA TYR A 215 1.56 -13.00 8.74
C TYR A 215 1.07 -12.64 10.14
N TYR A 216 0.00 -11.85 10.20
CA TYR A 216 -0.70 -11.47 11.42
C TYR A 216 -2.11 -12.07 11.39
N PHE A 217 -2.46 -12.79 12.45
CA PHE A 217 -3.82 -13.22 12.73
C PHE A 217 -4.43 -12.27 13.76
N ILE A 218 -5.65 -11.80 13.48
CA ILE A 218 -6.34 -10.75 14.24
C ILE A 218 -7.73 -11.27 14.60
N TYR A 219 -8.07 -11.29 15.89
CA TYR A 219 -9.40 -11.72 16.33
C TYR A 219 -9.84 -10.96 17.58
N ARG A 220 -11.00 -10.33 17.50
CA ARG A 220 -11.58 -9.64 18.66
C ARG A 220 -13.10 -9.77 18.68
N ASN A 221 -13.61 -10.55 19.66
CA ASN A 221 -15.04 -10.75 19.93
C ASN A 221 -15.87 -11.27 18.75
N GLY A 222 -15.25 -11.84 17.71
CA GLY A 222 -15.96 -12.37 16.54
C GLY A 222 -16.69 -11.31 15.70
N THR A 223 -16.23 -10.04 15.72
CA THR A 223 -16.88 -8.94 14.99
C THR A 223 -15.92 -8.22 14.07
N GLN A 224 -16.42 -7.71 12.93
CA GLN A 224 -15.65 -6.91 11.99
C GLN A 224 -15.16 -5.60 12.61
N ASP A 225 -15.98 -4.95 13.43
CA ASP A 225 -15.57 -3.73 14.16
C ASP A 225 -14.40 -3.99 15.10
N GLY A 226 -14.39 -5.15 15.78
CA GLY A 226 -13.28 -5.61 16.60
C GLY A 226 -12.00 -5.79 15.79
N VAL A 227 -12.09 -6.43 14.62
CA VAL A 227 -10.96 -6.64 13.71
C VAL A 227 -10.42 -5.30 13.20
N ILE A 228 -11.27 -4.39 12.73
CA ILE A 228 -10.88 -3.07 12.25
C ILE A 228 -10.23 -2.24 13.38
N GLY A 229 -10.75 -2.32 14.59
CA GLY A 229 -10.13 -1.70 15.77
C GLY A 229 -8.71 -2.21 16.02
N CYS A 230 -8.48 -3.51 15.89
CA CYS A 230 -7.16 -4.13 16.00
C CYS A 230 -6.23 -3.76 14.82
N ILE A 231 -6.74 -3.66 13.58
CA ILE A 231 -5.96 -3.16 12.43
C ILE A 231 -5.44 -1.75 12.73
N ARG A 232 -6.28 -0.86 13.23
CA ARG A 232 -5.88 0.51 13.59
C ARG A 232 -4.87 0.54 14.73
N LYS A 233 -4.98 -0.36 15.70
CA LYS A 233 -3.97 -0.55 16.74
C LYS A 233 -2.64 -1.02 16.14
N LEU A 234 -2.68 -2.00 15.26
CA LEU A 234 -1.51 -2.58 14.62
C LEU A 234 -0.79 -1.60 13.68
N THR A 235 -1.56 -0.84 12.88
CA THR A 235 -1.05 -0.06 11.76
C THR A 235 -1.15 1.45 11.93
N GLY A 236 -1.70 1.91 13.04
CA GLY A 236 -1.93 3.33 13.33
C GLY A 236 -3.33 3.82 12.95
N ALA A 237 -3.82 4.76 13.74
CA ALA A 237 -5.13 5.36 13.55
C ALA A 237 -5.17 6.25 12.30
N SER A 238 -6.34 6.33 11.65
CA SER A 238 -6.59 7.32 10.61
C SER A 238 -6.81 8.69 11.24
N PRO A 239 -6.09 9.74 10.81
CA PRO A 239 -6.39 11.10 11.24
C PRO A 239 -7.75 11.53 10.69
N MET A 240 -8.43 12.41 11.42
CA MET A 240 -9.67 13.00 10.94
C MET A 240 -9.37 13.98 9.80
N LEU A 241 -10.00 13.79 8.66
CA LEU A 241 -9.89 14.70 7.52
C LEU A 241 -10.66 16.00 7.76
N PRO A 242 -10.37 17.09 7.05
CA PRO A 242 -11.19 18.30 7.06
C PRO A 242 -12.62 18.00 6.56
N LEU A 243 -13.63 18.68 7.12
CA LEU A 243 -15.04 18.40 6.76
C LEU A 243 -15.32 18.67 5.28
N TRP A 244 -14.72 19.70 4.70
CA TRP A 244 -14.91 20.06 3.29
C TRP A 244 -14.42 18.98 2.31
N THR A 245 -13.58 18.03 2.75
CA THR A 245 -13.15 16.90 1.91
C THR A 245 -14.25 15.89 1.64
N MET A 246 -15.32 15.91 2.45
CA MET A 246 -16.50 15.03 2.30
C MET A 246 -17.59 15.64 1.42
N GLY A 247 -17.38 16.87 0.92
CA GLY A 247 -18.30 17.57 0.04
C GLY A 247 -18.09 17.24 -1.44
N PHE A 248 -18.69 18.04 -2.31
CA PHE A 248 -18.59 17.87 -3.75
C PHE A 248 -17.34 18.55 -4.29
N TRP A 249 -16.57 17.78 -5.09
CA TRP A 249 -15.37 18.24 -5.78
C TRP A 249 -15.56 18.19 -7.28
N GLN A 250 -15.44 19.35 -7.93
CA GLN A 250 -15.48 19.43 -9.38
C GLN A 250 -14.09 19.13 -9.94
N CYS A 251 -14.01 18.11 -10.78
CA CYS A 251 -12.82 17.74 -11.53
C CYS A 251 -13.12 17.68 -13.03
N ARG A 252 -12.12 17.93 -13.82
CA ARG A 252 -12.12 17.75 -15.27
C ARG A 252 -10.70 17.43 -15.72
N GLU A 253 -10.53 16.50 -16.64
CA GLU A 253 -9.30 16.34 -17.40
C GLU A 253 -9.32 17.36 -18.57
N ARG A 254 -8.72 18.41 -18.47
CA ARG A 254 -8.11 19.31 -17.50
C ARG A 254 -8.54 20.73 -17.82
N TYR A 255 -8.49 21.63 -16.89
CA TYR A 255 -8.60 23.06 -17.20
C TYR A 255 -7.31 23.52 -17.87
N LYS A 256 -7.43 24.34 -18.91
CA LYS A 256 -6.28 24.77 -19.73
C LYS A 256 -5.69 26.12 -19.31
N SER A 257 -6.37 26.83 -18.42
CA SER A 257 -5.93 28.11 -17.89
C SER A 257 -6.55 28.36 -16.51
N SER A 258 -5.99 29.35 -15.81
CA SER A 258 -6.57 29.84 -14.54
C SER A 258 -7.99 30.39 -14.74
N ASP A 259 -8.25 31.07 -15.85
CA ASP A 259 -9.58 31.63 -16.16
C ASP A 259 -10.61 30.52 -16.34
N GLU A 260 -10.30 29.47 -17.13
CA GLU A 260 -11.23 28.36 -17.35
C GLU A 260 -11.62 27.68 -16.02
N LEU A 261 -10.67 27.48 -15.10
CA LEU A 261 -10.94 26.94 -13.77
C LEU A 261 -11.86 27.86 -12.97
N CYS A 262 -11.55 29.15 -12.93
CA CYS A 262 -12.34 30.12 -12.19
C CYS A 262 -13.73 30.33 -12.80
N ASP A 263 -13.88 30.29 -14.13
CA ASP A 263 -15.17 30.40 -14.80
C ASP A 263 -16.10 29.23 -14.48
N VAL A 264 -15.55 28.04 -14.34
CA VAL A 264 -16.33 26.87 -13.89
C VAL A 264 -16.78 27.03 -12.44
N LEU A 265 -15.92 27.52 -11.55
CA LEU A 265 -16.29 27.82 -10.16
C LEU A 265 -17.41 28.88 -10.11
N ASP A 266 -17.28 29.98 -10.88
CA ASP A 266 -18.29 31.03 -10.98
C ASP A 266 -19.62 30.45 -11.43
N ARG A 267 -19.60 29.55 -12.43
CA ARG A 267 -20.82 28.93 -12.94
C ARG A 267 -21.54 28.10 -11.91
N TYR A 268 -20.82 27.35 -11.05
CA TYR A 268 -21.42 26.64 -9.92
C TYR A 268 -22.07 27.61 -8.93
N ARG A 269 -21.42 28.74 -8.62
CA ARG A 269 -21.95 29.77 -7.71
C ARG A 269 -23.18 30.47 -8.29
N GLU A 270 -23.16 30.82 -9.58
CA GLU A 270 -24.30 31.42 -10.28
C GLU A 270 -25.55 30.51 -10.29
N LEU A 271 -25.32 29.22 -10.49
CA LEU A 271 -26.41 28.22 -10.50
C LEU A 271 -26.89 27.84 -9.09
N GLY A 272 -26.25 28.33 -8.03
CA GLY A 272 -26.57 27.95 -6.66
C GLY A 272 -26.27 26.49 -6.34
N ILE A 273 -25.39 25.82 -7.11
CA ILE A 273 -25.01 24.43 -6.88
C ILE A 273 -23.89 24.41 -5.83
N PRO A 274 -24.06 23.65 -4.71
CA PRO A 274 -23.02 23.52 -3.71
C PRO A 274 -21.74 22.91 -4.30
N LEU A 275 -20.60 23.49 -3.95
CA LEU A 275 -19.28 23.04 -4.36
C LEU A 275 -18.28 23.36 -3.23
N ASP A 276 -17.60 22.34 -2.72
CA ASP A 276 -16.60 22.48 -1.65
C ASP A 276 -15.18 22.64 -2.19
N GLY A 277 -14.90 22.04 -3.34
CA GLY A 277 -13.58 22.15 -3.95
C GLY A 277 -13.57 21.97 -5.45
N ILE A 278 -12.48 22.41 -6.05
CA ILE A 278 -12.18 22.27 -7.48
C ILE A 278 -10.77 21.71 -7.64
N VAL A 279 -10.56 20.88 -8.67
CA VAL A 279 -9.29 20.20 -8.89
C VAL A 279 -8.56 20.81 -10.06
N GLN A 280 -7.32 21.26 -9.84
CA GLN A 280 -6.38 21.55 -10.91
C GLN A 280 -5.65 20.27 -11.27
N ASP A 281 -6.01 19.68 -12.39
CA ASP A 281 -5.37 18.51 -12.93
C ASP A 281 -4.04 18.84 -13.64
N TRP A 282 -3.44 17.88 -14.31
CA TRP A 282 -2.12 17.94 -14.93
C TRP A 282 -1.94 19.06 -15.98
N GLN A 283 -0.70 19.22 -16.51
CA GLN A 283 -0.24 20.22 -17.49
C GLN A 283 -0.18 21.69 -17.03
N TYR A 284 -0.45 22.01 -15.78
CA TYR A 284 -0.10 23.35 -15.27
C TYR A 284 1.43 23.59 -15.28
N TRP A 285 2.21 22.50 -15.28
CA TRP A 285 3.67 22.51 -15.43
C TRP A 285 4.15 22.65 -16.88
N GLY A 286 3.25 22.59 -17.88
CA GLY A 286 3.57 22.70 -19.29
C GLY A 286 3.78 21.37 -20.00
N CYS A 287 4.80 21.30 -20.87
CA CYS A 287 5.06 20.16 -21.76
C CYS A 287 5.48 18.88 -21.02
N ASP A 288 5.42 17.75 -21.73
CA ASP A 288 5.69 16.42 -21.17
C ASP A 288 7.13 16.23 -20.66
N SER A 289 8.12 16.87 -21.31
CA SER A 289 9.50 16.85 -20.81
C SER A 289 9.68 17.53 -19.45
N ASN A 290 8.72 18.42 -19.09
CA ASN A 290 8.65 19.12 -17.80
C ASN A 290 7.63 18.48 -16.85
N TRP A 291 7.28 17.22 -17.07
CA TRP A 291 6.27 16.48 -16.33
C TRP A 291 6.45 16.60 -14.82
N ASN A 292 5.37 16.99 -14.13
CA ASN A 292 5.32 17.15 -12.67
C ASN A 292 6.40 18.09 -12.07
N ALA A 293 6.70 19.19 -12.73
CA ALA A 293 7.69 20.17 -12.23
C ALA A 293 7.31 20.80 -10.88
N MET A 294 6.08 20.58 -10.38
CA MET A 294 5.55 21.19 -9.16
C MET A 294 5.68 22.71 -9.14
N LYS A 295 5.54 23.29 -10.33
CA LYS A 295 5.54 24.73 -10.60
C LYS A 295 4.60 25.00 -11.77
N PHE A 296 3.93 26.13 -11.73
CA PHE A 296 3.20 26.61 -12.90
C PHE A 296 4.19 27.18 -13.91
N MET A 297 4.35 26.49 -15.03
CA MET A 297 5.25 26.85 -16.12
C MET A 297 4.54 26.89 -17.48
N ASN A 298 3.31 26.38 -17.55
CA ASN A 298 2.46 26.54 -18.71
C ASN A 298 2.16 28.05 -18.92
N PRO A 299 2.52 28.62 -20.09
CA PRO A 299 2.39 30.06 -20.34
C PRO A 299 0.96 30.61 -20.18
N ARG A 300 -0.06 29.77 -20.29
CA ARG A 300 -1.46 30.16 -20.07
C ARG A 300 -1.80 30.45 -18.61
N TYR A 301 -1.11 29.82 -17.68
CA TYR A 301 -1.33 30.02 -16.23
C TYR A 301 -0.53 31.18 -15.66
N ILE A 302 0.60 31.48 -16.29
CA ILE A 302 1.53 32.50 -15.80
C ILE A 302 1.48 33.79 -16.63
N ASN A 303 0.48 33.93 -17.51
CA ASN A 303 0.30 35.08 -18.39
C ASN A 303 1.54 35.41 -19.24
N ALA A 304 2.12 34.39 -19.87
CA ALA A 304 3.36 34.49 -20.64
C ALA A 304 3.23 33.94 -22.08
N MET A 305 2.01 33.96 -22.62
CA MET A 305 1.78 33.62 -24.03
C MET A 305 2.51 34.64 -24.93
N GLY A 306 3.22 34.10 -25.94
CA GLY A 306 4.05 34.90 -26.83
C GLY A 306 5.43 35.28 -26.31
N ASP A 307 5.76 35.01 -25.03
CA ASP A 307 7.12 35.14 -24.52
C ASP A 307 7.93 33.89 -24.88
N GLU A 308 8.93 34.05 -25.74
CA GLU A 308 9.76 33.00 -26.30
C GLU A 308 10.38 32.09 -25.20
N LYS A 309 10.76 32.67 -24.07
CA LYS A 309 11.31 31.93 -22.93
C LYS A 309 10.33 30.88 -22.36
N TRP A 310 9.04 31.21 -22.33
CA TRP A 310 8.00 30.40 -21.73
C TRP A 310 7.29 29.51 -22.75
N MET A 311 7.27 29.89 -24.02
CA MET A 311 6.62 29.09 -25.08
C MET A 311 7.19 27.69 -25.23
N ARG A 312 8.45 27.46 -24.84
CA ARG A 312 9.04 26.10 -24.77
C ARG A 312 8.32 25.14 -23.81
N TYR A 313 7.55 25.68 -22.87
CA TYR A 313 6.76 24.91 -21.91
C TYR A 313 5.29 24.77 -22.33
N LEU A 314 4.93 25.27 -23.51
CA LEU A 314 3.57 25.07 -24.01
C LEU A 314 3.28 23.56 -24.10
N PRO A 315 2.10 23.09 -23.60
CA PRO A 315 1.76 21.68 -23.67
C PRO A 315 1.84 21.10 -25.07
N ASN A 316 2.23 19.83 -25.20
CA ASN A 316 2.32 19.15 -26.47
C ASN A 316 0.97 19.13 -27.19
N GLY A 317 0.97 19.49 -28.48
CA GLY A 317 -0.25 19.58 -29.30
C GLY A 317 -1.04 20.88 -29.20
N GLU A 318 -0.60 21.83 -28.37
CA GLU A 318 -1.19 23.18 -28.32
C GLU A 318 -0.60 24.05 -29.43
N ASP A 319 -1.45 24.88 -30.05
CA ASP A 319 -1.02 25.84 -31.10
C ASP A 319 -0.38 27.08 -30.49
N PRO A 320 0.92 27.35 -30.74
CA PRO A 320 1.59 28.54 -30.24
C PRO A 320 1.05 29.85 -30.79
N ASN A 321 0.37 29.82 -31.94
CA ASN A 321 -0.19 30.97 -32.61
C ASN A 321 -1.70 31.15 -32.36
N ALA A 322 -2.30 30.30 -31.55
CA ALA A 322 -3.71 30.43 -31.22
C ALA A 322 -3.96 31.77 -30.54
N ASN A 323 -5.03 32.46 -30.97
CA ASN A 323 -5.44 33.69 -30.32
C ASN A 323 -6.08 33.41 -28.96
N TYR A 324 -5.33 33.65 -27.90
CA TYR A 324 -5.84 33.54 -26.53
C TYR A 324 -6.26 34.92 -26.04
N PRO A 325 -7.44 35.02 -25.40
CA PRO A 325 -7.85 36.29 -24.78
C PRO A 325 -6.86 36.65 -23.66
N GLU A 326 -6.75 37.95 -23.41
CA GLU A 326 -5.95 38.39 -22.25
C GLU A 326 -6.54 37.85 -20.96
N PRO A 327 -5.74 37.16 -20.12
CA PRO A 327 -6.26 36.47 -18.94
C PRO A 327 -6.77 37.46 -17.89
N ARG A 328 -7.93 37.16 -17.33
CA ARG A 328 -8.53 37.83 -16.18
C ARG A 328 -7.70 37.59 -14.92
N ILE A 329 -7.27 36.34 -14.72
CA ILE A 329 -6.43 35.89 -13.61
C ILE A 329 -4.97 35.97 -14.04
N LYS A 330 -4.19 36.80 -13.38
CA LYS A 330 -2.84 37.17 -13.83
C LYS A 330 -1.72 36.27 -13.30
N SER A 331 -2.00 35.44 -12.29
CA SER A 331 -1.01 34.55 -11.72
C SER A 331 -1.64 33.30 -11.05
N PRO A 332 -0.88 32.22 -10.88
CA PRO A 332 -1.36 31.03 -10.13
C PRO A 332 -1.77 31.34 -8.69
N LYS A 333 -1.07 32.26 -8.01
CA LYS A 333 -1.46 32.68 -6.64
C LYS A 333 -2.79 33.40 -6.63
N GLU A 334 -3.04 34.26 -7.62
CA GLU A 334 -4.34 34.92 -7.76
C GLU A 334 -5.47 33.93 -8.03
N MET A 335 -5.21 32.83 -8.76
CA MET A 335 -6.17 31.76 -8.95
C MET A 335 -6.51 31.05 -7.62
N VAL A 336 -5.51 30.73 -6.81
CA VAL A 336 -5.73 30.12 -5.48
C VAL A 336 -6.55 31.06 -4.60
N ASP A 337 -6.18 32.37 -4.53
CA ASP A 337 -6.89 33.36 -3.73
C ASP A 337 -8.33 33.56 -4.23
N TYR A 338 -8.54 33.46 -5.54
CA TYR A 338 -9.87 33.53 -6.15
C TYR A 338 -10.75 32.38 -5.70
N VAL A 339 -10.23 31.15 -5.72
CA VAL A 339 -10.94 29.96 -5.27
C VAL A 339 -11.33 30.09 -3.79
N HIS A 340 -10.41 30.51 -2.93
CA HIS A 340 -10.68 30.73 -1.51
C HIS A 340 -11.71 31.83 -1.26
N LYS A 341 -11.63 32.94 -1.98
CA LYS A 341 -12.59 34.03 -1.90
C LYS A 341 -14.03 33.61 -2.25
N HIS A 342 -14.18 32.59 -3.10
CA HIS A 342 -15.46 32.01 -3.48
C HIS A 342 -15.88 30.82 -2.60
N ASN A 343 -15.32 30.70 -1.38
CA ASN A 343 -15.61 29.64 -0.41
C ASN A 343 -15.47 28.22 -1.01
N ALA A 344 -14.37 27.99 -1.71
CA ALA A 344 -14.00 26.68 -2.22
C ALA A 344 -12.54 26.38 -1.89
N HIS A 345 -12.14 25.12 -1.99
CA HIS A 345 -10.79 24.63 -1.78
C HIS A 345 -10.17 24.18 -3.10
N LEU A 346 -8.85 24.32 -3.22
CA LEU A 346 -8.10 23.88 -4.39
C LEU A 346 -7.28 22.64 -4.09
N MET A 347 -7.55 21.58 -4.83
CA MET A 347 -6.69 20.39 -4.93
C MET A 347 -5.87 20.47 -6.21
N ILE A 348 -4.62 20.02 -6.17
CA ILE A 348 -3.77 19.99 -7.35
C ILE A 348 -3.17 18.61 -7.58
N SER A 349 -3.11 18.22 -8.86
CA SER A 349 -2.50 16.95 -9.28
C SER A 349 -0.98 17.00 -9.12
N ILE A 350 -0.43 15.99 -8.47
CA ILE A 350 0.99 15.73 -8.35
C ILE A 350 1.27 14.25 -8.63
N TRP A 351 2.43 13.96 -9.21
CA TRP A 351 2.80 12.64 -9.66
C TRP A 351 4.05 12.11 -8.96
N PRO A 352 4.29 10.82 -8.92
CA PRO A 352 5.56 10.27 -8.46
C PRO A 352 6.67 10.38 -9.51
N SER A 353 6.31 10.65 -10.76
CA SER A 353 7.22 10.66 -11.90
C SER A 353 7.61 12.08 -12.28
N PHE A 354 8.86 12.25 -12.71
CA PHE A 354 9.41 13.54 -13.11
C PHE A 354 9.97 13.50 -14.52
N GLY A 355 9.65 14.51 -15.32
CA GLY A 355 10.20 14.69 -16.65
C GLY A 355 11.68 15.13 -16.64
N PRO A 356 12.47 14.83 -17.68
CA PRO A 356 13.92 15.05 -17.69
C PRO A 356 14.36 16.52 -17.64
N TRP A 357 13.47 17.45 -17.90
CA TRP A 357 13.78 18.89 -17.79
C TRP A 357 13.65 19.44 -16.37
N THR A 358 12.98 18.71 -15.47
CA THR A 358 12.76 19.15 -14.10
C THR A 358 14.04 19.10 -13.26
N ASP A 359 14.12 19.96 -12.26
CA ASP A 359 15.23 19.95 -11.32
C ASP A 359 15.17 18.74 -10.40
N GLN A 360 13.94 18.29 -10.07
CA GLN A 360 13.69 17.06 -9.32
C GLN A 360 14.33 15.83 -9.99
N TYR A 361 14.11 15.68 -11.30
CA TYR A 361 14.71 14.58 -12.07
C TYR A 361 16.23 14.57 -11.96
N LYS A 362 16.86 15.73 -12.11
CA LYS A 362 18.32 15.87 -12.04
C LYS A 362 18.86 15.48 -10.67
N GLU A 363 18.29 16.05 -9.60
CA GLU A 363 18.73 15.75 -8.22
C GLU A 363 18.49 14.28 -7.84
N LEU A 364 17.34 13.70 -8.23
CA LEU A 364 17.03 12.30 -7.97
C LEU A 364 17.96 11.36 -8.74
N LYS A 365 18.31 11.73 -9.97
CA LYS A 365 19.28 10.97 -10.79
C LYS A 365 20.67 10.95 -10.18
N GLU A 366 21.14 12.07 -9.62
CA GLU A 366 22.44 12.17 -8.94
C GLU A 366 22.58 11.20 -7.77
N ILE A 367 21.49 10.91 -7.06
CA ILE A 367 21.47 9.98 -5.93
C ILE A 367 20.97 8.58 -6.32
N ASN A 368 20.85 8.27 -7.62
CA ASN A 368 20.32 7.00 -8.15
C ASN A 368 18.96 6.62 -7.58
N ALA A 369 18.03 7.58 -7.49
CA ALA A 369 16.70 7.41 -6.91
C ALA A 369 15.56 7.60 -7.94
N LEU A 370 15.79 7.24 -9.20
CA LEU A 370 14.78 7.15 -10.25
C LEU A 370 14.62 5.69 -10.68
N LEU A 371 13.39 5.18 -10.64
CA LEU A 371 13.08 3.83 -11.07
C LEU A 371 13.22 3.71 -12.60
N PRO A 372 13.85 2.65 -13.13
CA PRO A 372 14.07 2.47 -14.56
C PRO A 372 12.83 1.92 -15.28
N VAL A 373 11.67 2.52 -15.04
CA VAL A 373 10.38 2.06 -15.58
C VAL A 373 9.80 3.08 -16.55
N ILE A 374 9.04 2.61 -17.54
CA ILE A 374 8.30 3.46 -18.47
C ILE A 374 6.95 3.80 -17.83
N THR A 375 6.73 5.09 -17.61
CA THR A 375 5.49 5.60 -17.02
C THR A 375 4.76 6.53 -18.00
N TRP A 376 3.60 7.04 -17.60
CA TRP A 376 2.89 8.07 -18.34
C TRP A 376 3.58 9.45 -18.19
N PRO A 377 3.68 10.27 -19.26
CA PRO A 377 3.42 9.94 -20.67
C PRO A 377 4.56 9.08 -21.26
N ARG A 378 4.23 8.03 -22.01
CA ARG A 378 5.18 6.99 -22.45
C ARG A 378 6.47 7.52 -23.10
N ASN A 379 6.39 8.61 -23.85
CA ASN A 379 7.51 9.14 -24.65
C ASN A 379 8.15 10.39 -24.03
N SER A 380 7.76 10.77 -22.82
CA SER A 380 8.27 11.98 -22.14
C SER A 380 9.68 11.80 -21.57
N GLY A 381 10.10 10.57 -21.31
CA GLY A 381 11.29 10.25 -20.53
C GLY A 381 11.10 10.44 -19.02
N ALA A 382 9.88 10.66 -18.56
CA ALA A 382 9.58 10.75 -17.14
C ALA A 382 9.83 9.42 -16.43
N GLN A 383 10.35 9.50 -15.20
CA GLN A 383 10.64 8.33 -14.36
C GLN A 383 10.11 8.56 -12.94
N PRO A 384 9.52 7.52 -12.31
CA PRO A 384 9.10 7.59 -10.92
C PRO A 384 10.30 7.65 -9.98
N TYR A 385 10.17 8.41 -8.90
CA TYR A 385 11.20 8.42 -7.85
C TYR A 385 11.10 7.19 -6.94
N ASP A 386 12.17 6.89 -6.23
CA ASP A 386 12.22 5.85 -5.20
C ASP A 386 11.77 6.41 -3.83
N PRO A 387 10.53 6.15 -3.37
CA PRO A 387 10.04 6.64 -2.08
C PRO A 387 10.61 5.86 -0.88
N PHE A 388 11.29 4.73 -1.09
CA PHE A 388 11.96 4.00 -0.03
C PHE A 388 13.24 4.73 0.41
N ASN A 389 13.82 5.54 -0.47
CA ASN A 389 14.98 6.39 -0.17
C ASN A 389 14.54 7.64 0.62
N PRO A 390 14.97 7.83 1.90
CA PRO A 390 14.61 9.01 2.68
C PRO A 390 15.01 10.33 2.01
N LYS A 391 16.18 10.35 1.36
CA LYS A 391 16.66 11.56 0.67
C LYS A 391 15.80 11.92 -0.55
N ALA A 392 15.29 10.91 -1.25
CA ALA A 392 14.39 11.15 -2.38
C ALA A 392 13.05 11.73 -1.91
N ARG A 393 12.51 11.31 -0.76
CA ARG A 393 11.32 11.94 -0.14
C ARG A 393 11.57 13.40 0.26
N GLU A 394 12.76 13.72 0.77
CA GLU A 394 13.16 15.11 1.08
C GLU A 394 13.20 15.97 -0.20
N ILE A 395 13.80 15.44 -1.28
CA ILE A 395 13.84 16.13 -2.59
C ILE A 395 12.41 16.34 -3.11
N TYR A 396 11.56 15.32 -3.05
CA TYR A 396 10.16 15.42 -3.46
C TYR A 396 9.46 16.57 -2.72
N TRP A 397 9.56 16.61 -1.39
CA TRP A 397 8.94 17.65 -0.57
C TRP A 397 9.54 19.03 -0.81
N LYS A 398 10.86 19.14 -0.97
CA LYS A 398 11.55 20.39 -1.29
C LYS A 398 10.87 21.14 -2.46
N TYR A 399 10.47 20.41 -3.49
CA TYR A 399 9.83 20.98 -4.67
C TYR A 399 8.30 21.12 -4.52
N LEU A 400 7.65 20.19 -3.83
CA LEU A 400 6.24 20.30 -3.51
C LEU A 400 5.93 21.57 -2.70
N ARG A 401 6.89 22.05 -1.91
CA ARG A 401 6.82 23.31 -1.20
C ARG A 401 6.46 24.51 -2.08
N ASN A 402 6.85 24.52 -3.35
CA ASN A 402 6.45 25.61 -4.26
C ASN A 402 4.93 25.74 -4.38
N LEU A 403 4.23 24.61 -4.35
CA LEU A 403 2.75 24.58 -4.39
C LEU A 403 2.15 24.81 -3.00
N TYR A 404 2.75 24.23 -1.96
CA TYR A 404 2.31 24.42 -0.58
C TYR A 404 2.36 25.91 -0.16
N ASP A 405 3.44 26.61 -0.49
CA ASP A 405 3.65 28.03 -0.15
C ASP A 405 2.69 28.96 -0.93
N MET A 406 1.97 28.47 -1.94
CA MET A 406 0.86 29.18 -2.61
C MET A 406 -0.49 28.99 -1.89
N ASP A 407 -0.53 28.26 -0.75
CA ASP A 407 -1.72 27.96 0.06
C ASP A 407 -2.70 26.99 -0.63
N ILE A 408 -2.20 26.08 -1.46
CA ILE A 408 -3.00 24.97 -2.01
C ILE A 408 -3.44 24.03 -0.88
N ASP A 409 -4.70 23.60 -0.89
CA ASP A 409 -5.34 22.95 0.24
C ASP A 409 -5.11 21.43 0.29
N ALA A 410 -4.97 20.78 -0.87
CA ALA A 410 -4.96 19.32 -0.97
C ALA A 410 -4.11 18.82 -2.14
N TRP A 411 -3.65 17.58 -2.01
CA TRP A 411 -2.84 16.89 -2.99
C TRP A 411 -3.59 15.73 -3.64
N TRP A 412 -3.62 15.70 -4.97
CA TRP A 412 -4.05 14.55 -5.75
C TRP A 412 -2.80 13.81 -6.24
N THR A 413 -2.44 12.76 -5.49
CA THR A 413 -1.27 11.94 -5.79
C THR A 413 -1.64 10.87 -6.81
N ASP A 414 -1.56 11.22 -8.08
CA ASP A 414 -1.89 10.35 -9.20
C ASP A 414 -0.76 9.36 -9.52
N ALA A 415 -1.07 8.25 -10.18
CA ALA A 415 -0.15 7.23 -10.67
C ALA A 415 0.83 6.68 -9.60
N THR A 416 0.37 6.53 -8.38
CA THR A 416 1.20 6.13 -7.22
C THR A 416 1.34 4.62 -7.04
N GLU A 417 1.10 3.81 -8.05
CA GLU A 417 1.35 2.37 -8.05
C GLU A 417 2.86 1.99 -8.03
N PRO A 418 3.79 2.66 -8.79
CA PRO A 418 3.66 3.63 -9.89
C PRO A 418 3.20 3.00 -11.22
N ASP A 419 2.64 3.83 -12.13
CA ASP A 419 2.40 3.39 -13.50
C ASP A 419 3.66 2.74 -14.08
N HIS A 420 3.49 1.55 -14.67
CA HIS A 420 4.59 0.78 -15.21
C HIS A 420 4.15 0.09 -16.52
N PHE A 421 4.43 0.75 -17.65
CA PHE A 421 4.15 0.24 -18.98
C PHE A 421 5.29 -0.65 -19.49
N ASP A 422 4.96 -1.56 -20.41
CA ASP A 422 5.93 -2.43 -21.07
C ASP A 422 6.86 -3.15 -20.07
N ARG A 423 6.28 -3.63 -18.97
CA ARG A 423 6.97 -4.25 -17.82
C ARG A 423 7.94 -5.34 -18.24
N LYS A 424 9.17 -5.23 -17.78
CA LYS A 424 10.21 -6.24 -17.94
C LYS A 424 10.65 -6.74 -16.57
N ASP A 425 10.94 -8.03 -16.47
CA ASP A 425 11.35 -8.64 -15.19
C ASP A 425 12.55 -7.91 -14.56
N LYS A 426 13.52 -7.49 -15.38
CA LYS A 426 14.70 -6.73 -14.95
C LYS A 426 14.41 -5.35 -14.34
N ASP A 427 13.25 -4.74 -14.65
CA ASP A 427 12.89 -3.43 -14.10
C ASP A 427 12.68 -3.51 -12.58
N PHE A 428 12.29 -4.69 -12.11
CA PHE A 428 12.09 -4.98 -10.70
C PHE A 428 13.39 -5.28 -9.92
N ASP A 429 14.52 -5.44 -10.62
CA ASP A 429 15.83 -5.68 -10.00
C ASP A 429 16.50 -4.38 -9.51
N PHE A 430 15.90 -3.21 -9.77
CA PHE A 430 16.38 -1.93 -9.24
C PHE A 430 16.51 -1.99 -7.72
N MET A 431 17.68 -1.57 -7.21
CA MET A 431 17.97 -1.61 -5.78
C MET A 431 17.49 -0.33 -5.09
N THR A 432 16.51 -0.48 -4.22
CA THR A 432 16.13 0.52 -3.22
C THR A 432 16.95 0.33 -1.93
N PRO A 433 16.95 1.27 -0.99
CA PRO A 433 17.59 1.05 0.32
C PRO A 433 17.04 -0.15 1.11
N ASP A 434 15.81 -0.55 0.85
CA ASP A 434 15.12 -1.61 1.59
C ASP A 434 15.10 -2.97 0.83
N GLY A 435 15.77 -3.07 -0.32
CA GLY A 435 15.82 -4.29 -1.16
C GLY A 435 15.56 -4.00 -2.64
N THR A 436 15.29 -5.03 -3.43
CA THR A 436 14.90 -4.84 -4.84
C THR A 436 13.54 -4.17 -4.93
N PHE A 437 13.26 -3.47 -6.02
CA PHE A 437 11.94 -2.90 -6.26
C PHE A 437 10.85 -4.00 -6.27
N ARG A 438 11.18 -5.22 -6.71
CA ARG A 438 10.31 -6.40 -6.58
C ARG A 438 9.90 -6.67 -5.14
N SER A 439 10.86 -6.64 -4.22
CA SER A 439 10.64 -7.00 -2.83
C SER A 439 9.76 -6.01 -2.06
N VAL A 440 9.61 -4.78 -2.58
CA VAL A 440 8.91 -3.66 -1.90
C VAL A 440 7.75 -3.07 -2.70
N HIS A 441 7.49 -3.55 -3.91
CA HIS A 441 6.64 -2.93 -4.92
C HIS A 441 5.29 -2.44 -4.38
N ASN A 442 4.50 -3.32 -3.77
CA ASN A 442 3.13 -2.96 -3.34
C ASN A 442 3.09 -1.95 -2.18
N ALA A 443 4.22 -1.72 -1.47
CA ALA A 443 4.32 -0.69 -0.44
C ALA A 443 4.67 0.70 -1.00
N TYR A 444 4.86 0.84 -2.31
CA TYR A 444 5.20 2.11 -2.96
C TYR A 444 4.24 3.26 -2.58
N PRO A 445 2.89 3.10 -2.71
CA PRO A 445 1.96 4.19 -2.39
C PRO A 445 2.01 4.59 -0.91
N LEU A 446 2.19 3.62 -0.01
CA LEU A 446 2.35 3.88 1.42
C LEU A 446 3.58 4.76 1.69
N MET A 447 4.72 4.47 1.06
CA MET A 447 5.96 5.19 1.27
C MET A 447 5.97 6.56 0.59
N SER A 448 5.30 6.70 -0.55
CA SER A 448 5.09 7.98 -1.23
C SER A 448 4.25 8.92 -0.36
N ASN A 449 3.09 8.46 0.11
CA ASN A 449 2.20 9.25 0.96
C ASN A 449 2.83 9.56 2.33
N LYS A 450 3.59 8.62 2.91
CA LYS A 450 4.39 8.85 4.11
C LYS A 450 5.30 10.05 3.95
N GLY A 451 6.03 10.14 2.83
CA GLY A 451 6.97 11.23 2.57
C GLY A 451 6.29 12.60 2.59
N ILE A 452 5.15 12.73 1.91
CA ILE A 452 4.38 13.98 1.88
C ILE A 452 3.81 14.31 3.27
N TYR A 453 3.14 13.33 3.88
CA TYR A 453 2.48 13.51 5.18
C TYR A 453 3.46 13.96 6.28
N GLU A 454 4.55 13.22 6.47
CA GLU A 454 5.51 13.50 7.55
C GLU A 454 6.22 14.84 7.37
N GLN A 455 6.60 15.19 6.14
CA GLN A 455 7.26 16.46 5.84
C GLN A 455 6.33 17.66 6.04
N GLN A 456 5.07 17.55 5.58
CA GLN A 456 4.09 18.62 5.78
C GLN A 456 3.73 18.78 7.26
N ARG A 457 3.55 17.67 8.00
CA ARG A 457 3.26 17.70 9.45
C ARG A 457 4.43 18.25 10.26
N ALA A 458 5.67 17.96 9.87
CA ALA A 458 6.86 18.54 10.51
C ALA A 458 6.93 20.07 10.33
N LEU A 459 6.35 20.60 9.25
CA LEU A 459 6.31 22.04 8.99
C LEU A 459 5.20 22.75 9.79
N SER A 460 4.02 22.15 9.86
CA SER A 460 2.87 22.71 10.58
C SER A 460 1.84 21.63 10.92
N ASP A 461 1.26 21.72 12.10
CA ASP A 461 0.13 20.91 12.57
C ASP A 461 -1.20 21.70 12.63
N SER A 462 -1.19 22.98 12.20
CA SER A 462 -2.34 23.88 12.27
C SER A 462 -3.49 23.51 11.33
N LYS A 463 -3.18 22.88 10.19
CA LYS A 463 -4.18 22.42 9.21
C LYS A 463 -4.18 20.89 9.12
N ARG A 464 -5.35 20.26 9.04
CA ARG A 464 -5.48 18.85 8.67
C ARG A 464 -5.07 18.68 7.21
N LEU A 465 -4.32 17.62 6.94
CA LEU A 465 -3.84 17.30 5.61
C LEU A 465 -4.85 16.40 4.88
N PHE A 466 -4.93 16.54 3.56
CA PHE A 466 -5.73 15.69 2.69
C PHE A 466 -4.90 15.22 1.50
N LEU A 467 -4.75 13.90 1.39
CA LEU A 467 -4.08 13.22 0.29
C LEU A 467 -5.09 12.33 -0.45
N MET A 468 -5.51 12.70 -1.64
CA MET A 468 -6.23 11.80 -2.53
C MET A 468 -5.22 11.03 -3.37
N THR A 469 -5.29 9.71 -3.35
CA THR A 469 -4.30 8.83 -3.99
C THR A 469 -4.96 7.77 -4.86
N ARG A 470 -4.31 7.39 -5.98
CA ARG A 470 -4.84 6.35 -6.87
C ARG A 470 -4.57 4.94 -6.35
N SER A 471 -3.58 4.77 -5.50
CA SER A 471 -3.19 3.47 -4.98
C SER A 471 -2.97 3.49 -3.48
N SER A 472 -3.00 2.31 -2.88
CA SER A 472 -2.85 2.14 -1.42
C SER A 472 -2.17 0.83 -1.06
N TYR A 473 -1.70 0.78 0.18
CA TYR A 473 -1.23 -0.44 0.82
C TYR A 473 -1.75 -0.51 2.26
N PHE A 474 -1.70 -1.70 2.87
CA PHE A 474 -2.16 -1.91 4.24
C PHE A 474 -1.54 -0.89 5.21
N GLY A 475 -2.36 -0.28 6.08
CA GLY A 475 -1.89 0.72 7.04
C GLY A 475 -1.74 2.15 6.50
N GLN A 476 -2.08 2.43 5.24
CA GLN A 476 -1.91 3.76 4.63
C GLN A 476 -2.86 4.82 5.22
N GLN A 477 -3.97 4.43 5.85
CA GLN A 477 -4.92 5.35 6.49
C GLN A 477 -4.27 6.34 7.45
N ARG A 478 -3.15 5.97 8.09
CA ARG A 478 -2.47 6.85 9.06
C ARG A 478 -1.84 8.10 8.47
N PHE A 479 -1.75 8.17 7.14
CA PHE A 479 -1.19 9.31 6.40
C PHE A 479 -2.25 10.19 5.76
N ALA A 480 -3.45 10.28 6.34
CA ALA A 480 -4.58 11.08 5.82
C ALA A 480 -4.96 10.74 4.37
N SER A 481 -4.82 9.46 4.02
CA SER A 481 -5.00 8.96 2.68
C SER A 481 -6.48 8.71 2.38
N PHE A 482 -6.91 9.20 1.22
CA PHE A 482 -8.22 8.98 0.62
C PHE A 482 -8.00 8.38 -0.78
N CYS A 483 -8.52 7.21 -1.05
CA CYS A 483 -8.30 6.53 -2.33
C CYS A 483 -9.47 6.72 -3.27
N TRP A 484 -9.20 6.97 -4.56
CA TRP A 484 -10.22 6.84 -5.58
C TRP A 484 -10.00 5.58 -6.43
N SER A 485 -11.05 5.17 -7.13
CA SER A 485 -11.08 3.89 -7.85
C SER A 485 -10.22 3.82 -9.11
N GLY A 486 -9.52 4.90 -9.48
CA GLY A 486 -8.74 5.00 -10.72
C GLY A 486 -9.57 5.47 -11.92
N ASP A 487 -9.01 5.33 -13.13
CA ASP A 487 -9.60 5.82 -14.38
C ASP A 487 -10.69 4.86 -14.88
N VAL A 488 -11.86 4.95 -14.26
CA VAL A 488 -13.01 4.09 -14.57
C VAL A 488 -13.90 4.70 -15.65
N VAL A 489 -14.51 3.85 -16.48
CA VAL A 489 -15.46 4.28 -17.50
C VAL A 489 -16.81 4.61 -16.86
N SER A 490 -17.37 5.77 -17.20
CA SER A 490 -18.67 6.23 -16.69
C SER A 490 -19.85 5.45 -17.28
N GLN A 491 -20.09 4.25 -16.74
CA GLN A 491 -21.17 3.33 -17.16
C GLN A 491 -21.79 2.63 -15.96
N TRP A 492 -23.10 2.33 -16.03
CA TRP A 492 -23.84 1.72 -14.92
C TRP A 492 -23.28 0.39 -14.43
N HIS A 493 -22.81 -0.48 -15.32
CA HIS A 493 -22.21 -1.75 -14.93
C HIS A 493 -20.87 -1.57 -14.21
N VAL A 494 -20.10 -0.53 -14.54
CA VAL A 494 -18.89 -0.16 -13.84
C VAL A 494 -19.23 0.39 -12.46
N MET A 495 -20.18 1.32 -12.36
CA MET A 495 -20.66 1.84 -11.07
C MET A 495 -21.11 0.72 -10.13
N ARG A 496 -21.82 -0.30 -10.65
CA ARG A 496 -22.23 -1.46 -9.85
C ARG A 496 -21.03 -2.22 -9.27
N LYS A 497 -19.96 -2.38 -10.06
CA LYS A 497 -18.72 -3.05 -9.60
C LYS A 497 -18.00 -2.24 -8.53
N GLN A 498 -18.06 -0.91 -8.59
CA GLN A 498 -17.45 -0.03 -7.62
C GLN A 498 -17.99 -0.24 -6.19
N ILE A 499 -19.25 -0.61 -6.04
CA ILE A 499 -19.86 -0.84 -4.71
C ILE A 499 -19.11 -1.95 -3.98
N ALA A 500 -18.91 -3.11 -4.61
CA ALA A 500 -18.18 -4.22 -4.00
C ALA A 500 -16.68 -3.88 -3.80
N ALA A 501 -16.08 -3.18 -4.75
CA ALA A 501 -14.69 -2.75 -4.69
C ALA A 501 -14.43 -1.83 -3.48
N GLY A 502 -15.25 -0.80 -3.28
CA GLY A 502 -15.14 0.13 -2.15
C GLY A 502 -15.38 -0.54 -0.80
N LEU A 503 -16.35 -1.46 -0.72
CA LEU A 503 -16.64 -2.21 0.51
C LEU A 503 -15.46 -3.13 0.88
N ASN A 504 -14.92 -3.90 -0.06
CA ASN A 504 -13.74 -4.74 0.19
C ASN A 504 -12.51 -3.91 0.58
N TYR A 505 -12.31 -2.77 -0.08
CA TYR A 505 -11.22 -1.86 0.26
C TYR A 505 -11.33 -1.31 1.68
N THR A 506 -12.51 -0.85 2.10
CA THR A 506 -12.71 -0.29 3.44
C THR A 506 -12.59 -1.33 4.55
N LEU A 507 -12.95 -2.59 4.27
CA LEU A 507 -12.73 -3.70 5.19
C LEU A 507 -11.24 -4.00 5.43
N CYS A 508 -10.32 -3.51 4.57
CA CYS A 508 -8.89 -3.54 4.86
C CYS A 508 -8.44 -2.48 5.89
N GLY A 509 -9.38 -1.77 6.54
CA GLY A 509 -9.11 -0.80 7.59
C GLY A 509 -8.83 0.63 7.11
N ILE A 510 -8.98 0.91 5.81
CA ILE A 510 -8.78 2.24 5.20
C ILE A 510 -10.15 2.88 4.95
N PRO A 511 -10.57 3.91 5.74
CA PRO A 511 -11.97 4.31 5.83
C PRO A 511 -12.45 5.24 4.69
N TYR A 512 -11.54 5.81 3.89
CA TYR A 512 -11.87 6.83 2.91
C TYR A 512 -11.64 6.34 1.48
N TRP A 513 -12.73 6.28 0.73
CA TRP A 513 -12.74 5.81 -0.65
C TRP A 513 -13.87 6.47 -1.45
N ASN A 514 -13.64 6.72 -2.75
CA ASN A 514 -14.66 7.14 -3.71
C ASN A 514 -14.40 6.58 -5.12
N THR A 515 -15.28 6.92 -6.01
CA THR A 515 -15.18 6.60 -7.43
C THR A 515 -15.29 7.87 -8.29
#